data_7762c18394838501af15f72d103de9f6
#
_entry.id   7762c18394838501af15f72d103de9f6
#
_cell.length_a   1.000
_cell.length_b   1.000
_cell.length_c   1.000
_cell.angle_alpha   90.00
_cell.angle_beta   90.00
_cell.angle_gamma   90.00
#
_symmetry.space_group_name_H-M   'P 1'
#
loop_
_entity.id
_entity.type
_entity.pdbx_description
1 polymer ?
#
loop_
_entity_poly.entity_id
_entity_poly.type
_entity_poly.pdbx_seq_one_letter_code
_entity_poly.pdbx_strand_id
1 'polypeptide(L)' 'MRIGQKVKLKETSIYAMEIDRHNPTDKIGVIVEIGNEFQNEKRTPALPVLVDWGKFTNSYRYLDLEAVND' A
#
# COMPACT_ATOMS: atom_id res chain seq x y z
N MET A 1 -2.81 3.82 -10.28
CA MET A 1 -2.43 2.47 -9.78
C MET A 1 -3.51 1.49 -10.14
N ARG A 2 -3.14 0.25 -10.35
CA ARG A 2 -4.07 -0.78 -10.79
C ARG A 2 -3.66 -2.13 -10.19
N ILE A 3 -4.59 -3.05 -10.18
CA ILE A 3 -4.34 -4.42 -9.72
C ILE A 3 -3.27 -5.04 -10.62
N GLY A 4 -2.32 -5.70 -10.00
CA GLY A 4 -1.18 -6.30 -10.68
C GLY A 4 0.03 -5.42 -10.79
N GLN A 5 -0.10 -4.15 -10.44
CA GLN A 5 1.03 -3.21 -10.51
C GLN A 5 2.01 -3.45 -9.37
N LYS A 6 3.29 -3.37 -9.70
CA LYS A 6 4.34 -3.44 -8.69
C LYS A 6 4.50 -2.09 -8.04
N VAL A 7 4.61 -2.11 -6.73
CA VAL A 7 4.74 -0.89 -5.94
C VAL A 7 5.75 -1.10 -4.83
N LYS A 8 6.21 0.00 -4.28
CA LYS A 8 6.98 -0.02 -3.06
C LYS A 8 6.50 1.11 -2.16
N LEU A 9 6.81 1.00 -0.89
CA LEU A 9 6.44 2.01 0.09
C LEU A 9 7.33 3.23 -0.10
N LYS A 10 6.73 4.41 -0.12
CA LYS A 10 7.49 5.66 -0.22
C LYS A 10 8.27 5.89 1.06
N GLU A 11 9.47 6.41 0.93
CA GLU A 11 10.29 6.74 2.09
C GLU A 11 9.63 7.79 2.99
N THR A 12 8.80 8.63 2.41
CA THR A 12 8.10 9.68 3.13
C THR A 12 6.81 9.21 3.79
N SER A 13 6.42 7.97 3.56
CA SER A 13 5.23 7.42 4.17
C SER A 13 5.41 7.28 5.68
N ILE A 14 4.34 7.55 6.42
CA ILE A 14 4.37 7.33 7.86
C ILE A 14 4.62 5.86 8.19
N TYR A 15 4.19 4.97 7.32
CA TYR A 15 4.41 3.54 7.51
C TYR A 15 5.86 3.14 7.29
N ALA A 16 6.55 3.86 6.43
CA ALA A 16 7.97 3.62 6.21
C ALA A 16 8.82 4.15 7.37
N MET A 17 8.32 5.17 8.05
CA MET A 17 9.02 5.77 9.18
C MET A 17 8.86 4.97 10.46
N GLU A 18 7.83 4.14 10.53
CA GLU A 18 7.62 3.30 11.68
C GLU A 18 8.51 2.08 11.59
N ILE A 19 9.10 1.71 12.70
CA ILE A 19 9.88 0.48 12.77
C ILE A 19 8.88 -0.65 12.96
N ASP A 20 8.28 -1.08 11.87
CA ASP A 20 7.26 -2.09 11.89
C ASP A 20 7.58 -3.15 10.86
N ARG A 21 7.60 -4.40 11.30
CA ARG A 21 7.88 -5.54 10.43
C ARG A 21 6.85 -5.73 9.34
N HIS A 22 5.67 -5.15 9.52
CA HIS A 22 4.57 -5.33 8.58
C HIS A 22 4.58 -4.30 7.45
N ASN A 23 5.55 -3.39 7.48
CA ASN A 23 5.66 -2.34 6.48
C ASN A 23 7.06 -2.34 5.89
N PRO A 24 7.34 -3.26 4.97
CA PRO A 24 8.68 -3.36 4.40
C PRO A 24 9.03 -2.14 3.55
N THR A 25 10.20 -1.60 3.76
CA THR A 25 10.62 -0.36 3.11
C THR A 25 11.53 -0.59 1.91
N ASP A 26 12.01 -1.80 1.74
CA ASP A 26 12.97 -2.13 0.69
C ASP A 26 12.50 -3.27 -0.20
N LYS A 27 11.22 -3.56 -0.18
CA LYS A 27 10.65 -4.65 -0.97
C LYS A 27 9.65 -4.13 -1.98
N ILE A 28 9.48 -4.89 -3.04
CA ILE A 28 8.48 -4.63 -4.05
C ILE A 28 7.29 -5.55 -3.77
N GLY A 29 6.11 -4.95 -3.69
CA GLY A 29 4.87 -5.69 -3.55
C GLY A 29 4.04 -5.58 -4.81
N VAL A 30 2.92 -6.26 -4.81
CA VAL A 30 1.98 -6.24 -5.93
C VAL A 30 0.61 -5.86 -5.42
N ILE A 31 -0.04 -4.94 -6.11
CA ILE A 31 -1.40 -4.56 -5.76
C ILE A 31 -2.34 -5.70 -6.14
N VAL A 32 -3.06 -6.20 -5.16
CA VAL A 32 -4.00 -7.31 -5.39
C VAL A 32 -5.46 -6.89 -5.29
N GLU A 33 -5.72 -5.73 -4.66
CA GLU A 33 -7.08 -5.23 -4.56
C GLU A 33 -7.05 -3.72 -4.41
N ILE A 34 -8.01 -3.06 -5.03
CA ILE A 34 -8.20 -1.62 -4.87
C ILE A 34 -9.66 -1.39 -4.49
N GLY A 35 -9.87 -0.90 -3.30
CA GLY A 35 -11.20 -0.55 -2.83
C GLY A 35 -11.59 0.84 -3.29
N ASN A 36 -12.86 1.15 -3.13
CA ASN A 36 -13.39 2.47 -3.40
C ASN A 36 -13.46 3.23 -2.09
N GLU A 37 -12.59 4.21 -1.93
CA GLU A 37 -12.52 4.95 -0.68
C GLU A 37 -13.78 5.77 -0.40
N PHE A 38 -14.58 6.04 -1.41
CA PHE A 38 -15.82 6.77 -1.22
C PHE A 38 -16.94 5.91 -0.62
N GLN A 39 -16.75 4.62 -0.57
CA GLN A 39 -17.72 3.72 0.04
C GLN A 39 -17.66 3.75 1.56
N ASN A 40 -16.64 4.35 2.11
CA ASN A 40 -16.42 4.34 3.55
C ASN A 40 -16.60 5.72 4.15
N GLU A 41 -17.69 6.36 3.79
CA GLU A 41 -17.95 7.72 4.23
C GLU A 41 -18.02 7.90 5.74
N LYS A 42 -18.29 6.84 6.46
CA LYS A 42 -18.34 6.88 7.91
C LYS A 42 -17.03 6.55 8.58
N ARG A 43 -16.02 6.30 7.81
CA ARG A 43 -14.76 5.84 8.34
C ARG A 43 -13.70 6.91 8.23
N THR A 44 -12.78 6.82 9.12
CA THR A 44 -11.51 7.47 8.95
C THR A 44 -10.87 6.94 7.67
N PRO A 45 -9.84 7.58 7.21
CA PRO A 45 -9.32 7.37 5.85
C PRO A 45 -9.26 5.90 5.49
N ALA A 46 -9.90 5.58 4.42
CA ALA A 46 -9.83 4.25 3.90
C ALA A 46 -8.40 3.96 3.47
N LEU A 47 -8.02 2.70 3.64
CA LEU A 47 -6.76 2.22 3.13
C LEU A 47 -7.11 1.35 1.92
N PRO A 48 -7.35 1.97 0.76
CA PRO A 48 -8.00 1.27 -0.34
C PRO A 48 -7.11 0.30 -1.10
N VAL A 49 -5.79 0.44 -0.96
CA VAL A 49 -4.87 -0.36 -1.77
C VAL A 49 -4.33 -1.52 -0.95
N LEU A 50 -4.70 -2.73 -1.33
CA LEU A 50 -4.17 -3.93 -0.69
C LEU A 50 -2.96 -4.41 -1.46
N VAL A 51 -1.83 -4.52 -0.78
CA VAL A 51 -0.56 -4.91 -1.36
C VAL A 51 -0.11 -6.24 -0.80
N ASP A 52 0.28 -7.14 -1.69
CA ASP A 52 0.86 -8.42 -1.34
C ASP A 52 2.38 -8.30 -1.36
N TRP A 53 2.99 -8.49 -0.22
CA TRP A 53 4.45 -8.42 -0.07
C TRP A 53 5.12 -9.79 -0.19
N GLY A 54 4.33 -10.81 -0.51
CA GLY A 54 4.84 -12.16 -0.66
C GLY A 54 4.47 -13.06 0.51
N LYS A 55 4.77 -12.66 1.72
CA LYS A 55 4.47 -13.45 2.92
C LYS A 55 3.22 -12.98 3.63
N PHE A 56 2.80 -11.77 3.35
CA PHE A 56 1.62 -11.19 3.97
C PHE A 56 1.09 -10.08 3.09
N THR A 57 -0.13 -9.62 3.37
CA THR A 57 -0.74 -8.50 2.69
C THR A 57 -1.00 -7.40 3.70
N ASN A 58 -1.03 -6.15 3.22
CA ASN A 58 -1.36 -5.03 4.06
C ASN A 58 -1.97 -3.93 3.19
N SER A 59 -2.73 -3.05 3.84
CA SER A 59 -3.48 -2.00 3.12
C SER A 59 -2.83 -0.65 3.32
N TYR A 60 -2.88 0.18 2.28
CA TYR A 60 -2.24 1.49 2.29
C TYR A 60 -3.09 2.52 1.58
N ARG A 61 -2.75 3.79 1.78
CA ARG A 61 -3.29 4.89 1.02
C ARG A 61 -2.48 5.02 -0.27
N TYR A 62 -3.09 5.61 -1.29
CA TYR A 62 -2.37 5.84 -2.55
C TYR A 62 -1.08 6.63 -2.33
N LEU A 63 -1.13 7.62 -1.46
CA LEU A 63 0.02 8.49 -1.24
C LEU A 63 1.19 7.82 -0.53
N ASP A 64 0.97 6.63 0.02
CA ASP A 64 2.02 5.89 0.71
C ASP A 64 2.85 5.03 -0.25
N LEU A 65 2.37 4.86 -1.46
CA LEU A 65 2.97 3.93 -2.41
C LEU A 65 3.49 4.65 -3.64
N GLU A 66 4.53 4.09 -4.24
CA GLU A 66 4.98 4.55 -5.53
C GLU A 66 5.10 3.37 -6.48
N ALA A 67 4.75 3.61 -7.73
CA ALA A 67 4.80 2.58 -8.75
C ALA A 67 6.25 2.25 -9.08
N VAL A 68 6.49 0.96 -9.30
CA VAL A 68 7.79 0.48 -9.72
C VAL A 68 7.68 0.07 -11.16
N ASN A 69 8.50 0.67 -12.00
CA ASN A 69 8.56 0.32 -13.41
C ASN A 69 9.73 -0.64 -13.62
N ASP A 70 9.41 -1.76 -14.19
CA ASP A 70 10.45 -2.74 -14.55
C ASP A 70 11.06 -2.41 -15.90
#